data_8f2696299cbdea904efd43acf8aefb04
#
_entry.id   8f2696299cbdea904efd43acf8aefb04
#
_cell.length_a   1.000
_cell.length_b   1.000
_cell.length_c   1.000
_cell.angle_alpha   90.00
_cell.angle_beta   90.00
_cell.angle_gamma   90.00
#
_symmetry.space_group_name_H-M   'P 1'
#
loop_
_entity.id
_entity.type
_entity.pdbx_description
1 polymer ?
#
loop_
_entity_poly.entity_id
_entity_poly.type
_entity_poly.pdbx_seq_one_letter_code
_entity_poly.pdbx_strand_id
1 'polypeptide(L)'
;MTNTPPSLRLFELLETMCAQGQPFSLGDAIEATGWPKPSVHRMLGQLEAGGLLAREPDGRRYTPAPRLLRLAESTLSAGTQHGVRHAVLRQLVADIGESCNLTALSGAEVIYLDRVESAFPLRMELRPGTRVPIHCSASGKLFLAHLSPARRAAILDGLPLTRHTATTLTDRAALEGELEQILRQGYATDAEELSLIHISEPTRLLS
;
A
#
# COMPACT_ATOMS: atom_id res chain seq x y z
N MET A 1 -28.55 0.99 -12.77
CA MET A 1 -28.41 2.10 -11.78
C MET A 1 -28.57 1.48 -10.41
N THR A 2 -27.48 1.32 -9.67
CA THR A 2 -27.49 0.75 -8.32
C THR A 2 -28.26 1.68 -7.40
N ASN A 3 -29.27 1.12 -6.71
CA ASN A 3 -30.12 1.86 -5.77
C ASN A 3 -29.38 2.05 -4.42
N THR A 4 -28.19 2.67 -4.47
CA THR A 4 -27.37 2.92 -3.28
C THR A 4 -28.07 3.95 -2.38
N PRO A 5 -28.30 3.65 -1.10
CA PRO A 5 -28.87 4.61 -0.15
C PRO A 5 -28.08 5.92 -0.10
N PRO A 6 -28.73 7.06 0.14
CA PRO A 6 -28.05 8.39 0.14
C PRO A 6 -26.84 8.48 1.07
N SER A 7 -26.89 7.80 2.22
CA SER A 7 -25.77 7.74 3.17
C SER A 7 -24.55 7.00 2.62
N LEU A 8 -24.78 5.92 1.87
CA LEU A 8 -23.68 5.14 1.27
C LEU A 8 -23.10 5.80 0.02
N ARG A 9 -23.83 6.67 -0.65
CA ARG A 9 -23.29 7.44 -1.79
C ARG A 9 -22.13 8.35 -1.41
N LEU A 10 -22.09 8.85 -0.17
CA LEU A 10 -20.95 9.62 0.33
C LEU A 10 -19.68 8.77 0.42
N PHE A 11 -19.82 7.51 0.88
CA PHE A 11 -18.71 6.56 0.91
C PHE A 11 -18.25 6.19 -0.50
N GLU A 12 -19.18 5.86 -1.39
CA GLU A 12 -18.91 5.52 -2.78
C GLU A 12 -18.16 6.65 -3.51
N LEU A 13 -18.54 7.92 -3.24
CA LEU A 13 -17.81 9.08 -3.74
C LEU A 13 -16.39 9.15 -3.18
N LEU A 14 -16.21 8.96 -1.87
CA LEU A 14 -14.88 8.96 -1.23
C LEU A 14 -14.00 7.83 -1.77
N GLU A 15 -14.52 6.62 -1.87
CA GLU A 15 -13.80 5.46 -2.41
C GLU A 15 -13.32 5.72 -3.84
N THR A 16 -14.24 6.21 -4.70
CA THR A 16 -13.95 6.52 -6.10
C THR A 16 -12.85 7.59 -6.22
N MET A 17 -12.93 8.63 -5.41
CA MET A 17 -11.97 9.73 -5.48
C MET A 17 -10.62 9.39 -4.85
N CYS A 18 -10.62 8.71 -3.70
CA CYS A 18 -9.38 8.29 -3.04
C CYS A 18 -8.60 7.25 -3.87
N ALA A 19 -9.29 6.42 -4.65
CA ALA A 19 -8.66 5.44 -5.55
C ALA A 19 -7.84 6.09 -6.68
N GLN A 20 -8.09 7.35 -7.02
CA GLN A 20 -7.32 8.07 -8.04
C GLN A 20 -5.92 8.51 -7.55
N GLY A 21 -5.70 8.58 -6.23
CA GLY A 21 -4.40 8.87 -5.64
C GLY A 21 -3.87 10.30 -5.85
N GLN A 22 -4.71 11.22 -6.33
CA GLN A 22 -4.36 12.62 -6.60
C GLN A 22 -5.52 13.57 -6.27
N PRO A 23 -5.26 14.88 -6.03
CA PRO A 23 -6.31 15.87 -5.82
C PRO A 23 -7.28 15.93 -7.02
N PHE A 24 -8.57 15.99 -6.75
CA PHE A 24 -9.64 15.92 -7.75
C PHE A 24 -10.57 17.15 -7.71
N SER A 25 -11.13 17.48 -8.84
CA SER A 25 -12.10 18.58 -8.99
C SER A 25 -13.55 18.07 -8.93
N LEU A 26 -14.50 19.01 -8.86
CA LEU A 26 -15.93 18.69 -9.04
C LEU A 26 -16.20 18.02 -10.40
N GLY A 27 -15.45 18.41 -11.44
CA GLY A 27 -15.59 17.82 -12.77
C GLY A 27 -15.18 16.35 -12.78
N ASP A 28 -14.03 16.03 -12.23
CA ASP A 28 -13.51 14.65 -12.11
C ASP A 28 -14.48 13.76 -11.34
N ALA A 29 -15.06 14.29 -10.25
CA ALA A 29 -16.05 13.57 -9.45
C ALA A 29 -17.36 13.29 -10.20
N ILE A 30 -17.82 14.22 -11.06
CA ILE A 30 -18.99 14.01 -11.91
C ILE A 30 -18.70 12.97 -12.98
N GLU A 31 -17.54 13.05 -13.63
CA GLU A 31 -17.12 12.12 -14.66
C GLU A 31 -17.00 10.70 -14.12
N ALA A 32 -16.33 10.54 -12.99
CA ALA A 32 -16.09 9.23 -12.39
C ALA A 32 -17.36 8.57 -11.85
N THR A 33 -18.33 9.34 -11.32
CA THR A 33 -19.57 8.79 -10.73
C THR A 33 -20.73 8.74 -11.71
N GLY A 34 -20.74 9.59 -12.73
CA GLY A 34 -21.89 9.78 -13.61
C GLY A 34 -23.10 10.44 -12.93
N TRP A 35 -22.93 11.03 -11.75
CA TRP A 35 -24.04 11.60 -10.99
C TRP A 35 -24.31 13.06 -11.34
N PRO A 36 -25.57 13.53 -11.13
CA PRO A 36 -25.92 14.93 -11.40
C PRO A 36 -25.06 15.91 -10.60
N LYS A 37 -24.57 16.96 -11.28
CA LYS A 37 -23.73 18.02 -10.70
C LYS A 37 -24.22 18.56 -9.36
N PRO A 38 -25.53 18.89 -9.18
CA PRO A 38 -26.02 19.40 -7.88
C PRO A 38 -25.83 18.41 -6.73
N SER A 39 -25.98 17.11 -7.02
CA SER A 39 -25.80 16.05 -6.02
C SER A 39 -24.36 15.91 -5.61
N VAL A 40 -23.44 15.84 -6.57
CA VAL A 40 -21.99 15.72 -6.31
C VAL A 40 -21.50 16.97 -5.57
N HIS A 41 -21.87 18.16 -6.02
CA HIS A 41 -21.50 19.42 -5.36
C HIS A 41 -21.94 19.47 -3.89
N ARG A 42 -23.20 19.08 -3.61
CA ARG A 42 -23.71 19.01 -2.23
C ARG A 42 -22.95 18.01 -1.39
N MET A 43 -22.64 16.81 -1.93
CA MET A 43 -21.90 15.77 -1.23
C MET A 43 -20.46 16.20 -0.92
N LEU A 44 -19.76 16.82 -1.87
CA LEU A 44 -18.41 17.36 -1.65
C LEU A 44 -18.43 18.45 -0.54
N GLY A 45 -19.42 19.33 -0.56
CA GLY A 45 -19.59 20.33 0.51
C GLY A 45 -19.84 19.72 1.89
N GLN A 46 -20.61 18.62 1.98
CA GLN A 46 -20.83 17.88 3.22
C GLN A 46 -19.54 17.22 3.73
N LEU A 47 -18.76 16.62 2.83
CA LEU A 47 -17.47 15.98 3.16
C LEU A 47 -16.43 17.02 3.60
N GLU A 48 -16.40 18.18 2.96
CA GLU A 48 -15.54 19.32 3.32
C GLU A 48 -15.93 19.87 4.70
N ALA A 49 -17.22 20.18 4.91
CA ALA A 49 -17.73 20.66 6.20
C ALA A 49 -17.51 19.63 7.33
N GLY A 50 -17.55 18.34 7.01
CA GLY A 50 -17.26 17.24 7.93
C GLY A 50 -15.76 17.03 8.21
N GLY A 51 -14.86 17.75 7.54
CA GLY A 51 -13.41 17.61 7.69
C GLY A 51 -12.86 16.29 7.13
N LEU A 52 -13.60 15.65 6.22
CA LEU A 52 -13.17 14.42 5.51
C LEU A 52 -12.41 14.76 4.23
N LEU A 53 -12.76 15.88 3.60
CA LEU A 53 -12.03 16.48 2.48
C LEU A 53 -11.58 17.88 2.86
N ALA A 54 -10.51 18.35 2.25
CA ALA A 54 -10.03 19.74 2.32
C ALA A 54 -9.86 20.26 0.90
N ARG A 55 -9.93 21.59 0.74
CA ARG A 55 -9.59 22.23 -0.54
C ARG A 55 -8.10 22.48 -0.64
N GLU A 56 -7.57 22.24 -1.82
CA GLU A 56 -6.23 22.69 -2.18
C GLU A 56 -6.17 24.24 -2.18
N PRO A 57 -4.97 24.84 -2.08
CA PRO A 57 -4.80 26.31 -2.09
C PRO A 57 -5.39 27.01 -3.33
N ASP A 58 -5.54 26.28 -4.44
CA ASP A 58 -6.19 26.80 -5.67
C ASP A 58 -7.72 26.94 -5.54
N GLY A 59 -8.30 26.41 -4.45
CA GLY A 59 -9.72 26.43 -4.15
C GLY A 59 -10.60 25.59 -5.07
N ARG A 60 -10.00 24.87 -6.03
CA ARG A 60 -10.73 24.13 -7.08
C ARG A 60 -10.72 22.64 -6.90
N ARG A 61 -9.68 22.10 -6.26
CA ARG A 61 -9.51 20.66 -6.06
C ARG A 61 -9.69 20.29 -4.60
N TYR A 62 -10.06 19.04 -4.39
CA TYR A 62 -10.24 18.42 -3.09
C TYR A 62 -9.17 17.37 -2.87
N THR A 63 -8.76 17.22 -1.62
CA THR A 63 -7.81 16.19 -1.16
C THR A 63 -8.33 15.55 0.13
N PRO A 64 -7.96 14.32 0.48
CA PRO A 64 -8.28 13.72 1.77
C PRO A 64 -7.79 14.59 2.93
N ALA A 65 -8.68 14.91 3.86
CA ALA A 65 -8.36 15.72 5.04
C ALA A 65 -7.86 14.83 6.21
N PRO A 66 -7.18 15.42 7.22
CA PRO A 66 -6.60 14.66 8.34
C PRO A 66 -7.59 13.75 9.09
N ARG A 67 -8.88 14.10 9.12
CA ARG A 67 -9.92 13.26 9.75
C ARG A 67 -10.09 11.93 9.02
N LEU A 68 -10.08 11.95 7.68
CA LEU A 68 -10.18 10.74 6.87
C LEU A 68 -8.94 9.88 7.02
N LEU A 69 -7.76 10.50 7.05
CA LEU A 69 -6.49 9.80 7.27
C LEU A 69 -6.47 9.10 8.63
N ARG A 70 -6.87 9.80 9.70
CA ARG A 70 -6.98 9.19 11.04
C ARG A 70 -7.98 8.04 11.09
N LEU A 71 -9.10 8.14 10.37
CA LEU A 71 -10.07 7.04 10.28
C LEU A 71 -9.44 5.82 9.60
N ALA A 72 -8.72 6.03 8.51
CA ALA A 72 -8.01 4.96 7.80
C ALA A 72 -6.95 4.31 8.70
N GLU A 73 -6.12 5.09 9.38
CA GLU A 73 -5.13 4.61 10.34
C GLU A 73 -5.77 3.82 11.48
N SER A 74 -6.85 4.34 12.07
CA SER A 74 -7.56 3.67 13.17
C SER A 74 -8.18 2.35 12.70
N THR A 75 -8.73 2.31 11.48
CA THR A 75 -9.32 1.11 10.90
C THR A 75 -8.26 0.04 10.64
N LEU A 76 -7.12 0.44 10.09
CA LEU A 76 -5.98 -0.44 9.89
C LEU A 76 -5.45 -0.96 11.24
N SER A 77 -5.25 -0.10 12.22
CA SER A 77 -4.77 -0.46 13.55
C SER A 77 -5.73 -1.35 14.32
N ALA A 78 -7.03 -1.06 14.31
CA ALA A 78 -8.04 -1.86 14.98
C ALA A 78 -8.17 -3.28 14.40
N GLY A 79 -8.01 -3.41 13.08
CA GLY A 79 -8.02 -4.72 12.40
C GLY A 79 -6.80 -5.59 12.70
N THR A 80 -5.68 -4.97 13.07
CA THR A 80 -4.38 -5.66 13.22
C THR A 80 -4.07 -6.05 14.65
N GLN A 81 -4.34 -5.19 15.63
CA GLN A 81 -3.91 -5.44 17.03
C GLN A 81 -4.68 -6.51 17.78
N HIS A 82 -5.88 -6.89 17.36
CA HIS A 82 -6.77 -7.80 18.11
C HIS A 82 -7.33 -8.97 17.27
N GLY A 83 -6.88 -9.13 16.04
CA GLY A 83 -7.38 -10.16 15.13
C GLY A 83 -6.57 -11.46 15.13
N VAL A 84 -7.16 -12.52 14.58
CA VAL A 84 -6.51 -13.83 14.38
C VAL A 84 -5.17 -13.69 13.65
N ARG A 85 -5.06 -12.76 12.69
CA ARG A 85 -3.83 -12.50 11.93
C ARG A 85 -2.68 -12.05 12.82
N HIS A 86 -2.93 -11.11 13.73
CA HIS A 86 -1.92 -10.62 14.66
C HIS A 86 -1.46 -11.71 15.64
N ALA A 87 -2.39 -12.56 16.12
CA ALA A 87 -2.06 -13.69 16.98
C ALA A 87 -1.14 -14.70 16.26
N VAL A 88 -1.41 -15.00 14.97
CA VAL A 88 -0.56 -15.87 14.16
C VAL A 88 0.83 -15.26 13.96
N LEU A 89 0.92 -13.96 13.64
CA LEU A 89 2.22 -13.27 13.51
C LEU A 89 3.01 -13.27 14.82
N ARG A 90 2.35 -13.05 15.96
CA ARG A 90 3.01 -13.11 17.28
C ARG A 90 3.58 -14.49 17.57
N GLN A 91 2.82 -15.53 17.26
CA GLN A 91 3.31 -16.90 17.43
C GLN A 91 4.52 -17.15 16.54
N LEU A 92 4.45 -16.74 15.28
CA LEU A 92 5.56 -16.88 14.34
C LEU A 92 6.82 -16.16 14.84
N VAL A 93 6.69 -14.89 15.29
CA VAL A 93 7.81 -14.13 15.86
C VAL A 93 8.39 -14.81 17.12
N ALA A 94 7.54 -15.40 17.95
CA ALA A 94 8.00 -16.17 19.13
C ALA A 94 8.78 -17.42 18.73
N ASP A 95 8.38 -18.09 17.65
CA ASP A 95 9.01 -19.34 17.19
C ASP A 95 10.35 -19.09 16.48
N ILE A 96 10.45 -18.01 15.67
CA ILE A 96 11.65 -17.75 14.85
C ILE A 96 12.58 -16.67 15.40
N GLY A 97 12.12 -15.86 16.37
CA GLY A 97 12.90 -14.77 16.98
C GLY A 97 13.05 -13.52 16.12
N GLU A 98 12.46 -13.47 14.93
CA GLU A 98 12.58 -12.38 13.97
C GLU A 98 11.28 -11.61 13.77
N SER A 99 11.40 -10.32 13.42
CA SER A 99 10.22 -9.48 13.12
C SER A 99 9.48 -9.97 11.88
N CYS A 100 8.15 -10.06 11.96
CA CYS A 100 7.30 -10.52 10.87
C CYS A 100 6.30 -9.45 10.44
N ASN A 101 6.03 -9.41 9.13
CA ASN A 101 5.08 -8.50 8.53
C ASN A 101 4.02 -9.28 7.76
N LEU A 102 2.79 -8.78 7.78
CA LEU A 102 1.74 -9.15 6.85
C LEU A 102 1.58 -8.02 5.84
N THR A 103 1.69 -8.35 4.56
CA THR A 103 1.60 -7.38 3.47
C THR A 103 0.52 -7.76 2.47
N ALA A 104 0.07 -6.78 1.69
CA ALA A 104 -0.83 -7.00 0.57
C ALA A 104 -0.42 -6.15 -0.63
N LEU A 105 -0.81 -6.61 -1.82
CA LEU A 105 -0.66 -5.86 -3.05
C LEU A 105 -1.72 -4.75 -3.11
N SER A 106 -1.30 -3.51 -3.38
CA SER A 106 -2.17 -2.34 -3.53
C SER A 106 -1.76 -1.53 -4.77
N GLY A 107 -2.38 -1.83 -5.91
CA GLY A 107 -1.97 -1.26 -7.20
C GLY A 107 -0.56 -1.71 -7.59
N ALA A 108 0.35 -0.77 -7.77
CA ALA A 108 1.76 -0.99 -8.08
C ALA A 108 2.68 -0.88 -6.84
N GLU A 109 2.11 -0.97 -5.64
CA GLU A 109 2.83 -0.89 -4.37
C GLU A 109 2.44 -2.05 -3.46
N VAL A 110 3.26 -2.29 -2.46
CA VAL A 110 2.96 -3.19 -1.34
C VAL A 110 2.60 -2.36 -0.13
N ILE A 111 1.46 -2.68 0.50
CA ILE A 111 1.03 -2.08 1.76
C ILE A 111 1.27 -3.04 2.92
N TYR A 112 1.81 -2.55 4.02
CA TYR A 112 1.93 -3.28 5.28
C TYR A 112 0.59 -3.28 6.00
N LEU A 113 0.01 -4.46 6.22
CA LEU A 113 -1.28 -4.62 6.92
C LEU A 113 -1.09 -4.83 8.42
N ASP A 114 -0.03 -5.55 8.79
CA ASP A 114 0.28 -5.87 10.18
C ASP A 114 1.77 -6.12 10.36
N ARG A 115 2.27 -5.92 11.59
CA ARG A 115 3.66 -6.14 11.96
C ARG A 115 3.76 -6.57 13.42
N VAL A 116 4.58 -7.56 13.67
CA VAL A 116 5.04 -7.91 15.00
C VAL A 116 6.56 -7.86 15.02
N GLU A 117 7.10 -7.13 15.96
CA GLU A 117 8.54 -6.91 16.09
C GLU A 117 9.16 -7.89 17.06
N SER A 118 10.37 -8.34 16.74
CA SER A 118 11.23 -9.04 17.68
C SER A 118 11.81 -8.07 18.71
N ALA A 119 12.40 -8.59 19.78
CA ALA A 119 13.00 -7.80 20.85
C ALA A 119 14.32 -7.11 20.46
N PHE A 120 14.79 -7.24 19.22
CA PHE A 120 16.04 -6.65 18.77
C PHE A 120 15.96 -5.12 18.67
N PRO A 121 17.01 -4.37 19.13
CA PRO A 121 16.99 -2.91 19.23
C PRO A 121 17.12 -2.19 17.86
N LEU A 122 17.78 -2.79 16.85
CA LEU A 122 17.91 -2.23 15.50
C LEU A 122 16.74 -2.66 14.63
N ARG A 123 15.92 -1.70 14.20
CA ARG A 123 14.70 -2.00 13.42
C ARG A 123 14.32 -0.83 12.51
N MET A 124 13.85 -1.16 11.34
CA MET A 124 13.09 -0.22 10.51
C MET A 124 11.70 -0.02 11.10
N GLU A 125 11.30 1.22 11.27
CA GLU A 125 9.94 1.54 11.71
C GLU A 125 8.96 1.48 10.52
N LEU A 126 8.46 0.27 10.23
CA LEU A 126 7.42 0.03 9.24
C LEU A 126 6.09 -0.16 9.96
N ARG A 127 5.22 0.84 9.89
CA ARG A 127 3.90 0.79 10.53
C ARG A 127 2.85 0.20 9.58
N PRO A 128 1.75 -0.37 10.10
CA PRO A 128 0.58 -0.66 9.28
C PRO A 128 0.16 0.57 8.47
N GLY A 129 -0.11 0.39 7.18
CA GLY A 129 -0.37 1.48 6.23
C GLY A 129 0.86 1.98 5.46
N THR A 130 2.09 1.66 5.90
CA THR A 130 3.30 1.98 5.11
C THR A 130 3.24 1.31 3.75
N ARG A 131 3.65 2.04 2.72
CA ARG A 131 3.73 1.56 1.33
C ARG A 131 5.17 1.48 0.89
N VAL A 132 5.51 0.43 0.16
CA VAL A 132 6.83 0.26 -0.44
C VAL A 132 6.72 -0.11 -1.92
N PRO A 133 7.71 0.24 -2.75
CA PRO A 133 7.72 -0.08 -4.16
C PRO A 133 7.68 -1.60 -4.40
N ILE A 134 6.91 -2.01 -5.41
CA ILE A 134 6.70 -3.43 -5.72
C ILE A 134 7.95 -4.09 -6.33
N HIS A 135 8.77 -3.34 -7.08
CA HIS A 135 9.88 -3.90 -7.85
C HIS A 135 11.15 -4.19 -7.05
N CYS A 136 11.35 -3.56 -5.91
CA CYS A 136 12.58 -3.64 -5.12
C CYS A 136 12.38 -4.09 -3.66
N SER A 137 11.17 -4.44 -3.27
CA SER A 137 10.89 -5.07 -1.97
C SER A 137 10.70 -6.59 -2.13
N ALA A 138 11.13 -7.38 -1.16
CA ALA A 138 10.98 -8.83 -1.18
C ALA A 138 9.52 -9.25 -1.40
N SER A 139 8.59 -8.72 -0.61
CA SER A 139 7.16 -9.00 -0.76
C SER A 139 6.61 -8.54 -2.11
N GLY A 140 7.09 -7.42 -2.64
CA GLY A 140 6.69 -6.90 -3.95
C GLY A 140 7.10 -7.82 -5.09
N LYS A 141 8.36 -8.25 -5.10
CA LYS A 141 8.86 -9.23 -6.08
C LYS A 141 8.12 -10.56 -5.96
N LEU A 142 7.82 -11.01 -4.75
CA LEU A 142 7.02 -12.23 -4.54
C LEU A 142 5.60 -12.08 -5.12
N PHE A 143 4.93 -10.95 -4.90
CA PHE A 143 3.62 -10.70 -5.52
C PHE A 143 3.72 -10.69 -7.04
N LEU A 144 4.68 -9.94 -7.63
CA LEU A 144 4.87 -9.90 -9.08
C LEU A 144 5.10 -11.28 -9.68
N ALA A 145 5.89 -12.12 -9.03
CA ALA A 145 6.17 -13.48 -9.49
C ALA A 145 4.88 -14.32 -9.59
N HIS A 146 3.95 -14.19 -8.63
CA HIS A 146 2.72 -14.96 -8.57
C HIS A 146 1.54 -14.36 -9.36
N LEU A 147 1.66 -13.15 -9.91
CA LEU A 147 0.65 -12.59 -10.81
C LEU A 147 0.62 -13.34 -12.16
N SER A 148 -0.56 -13.36 -12.78
CA SER A 148 -0.64 -13.82 -14.17
C SER A 148 0.24 -12.92 -15.07
N PRO A 149 0.83 -13.48 -16.15
CA PRO A 149 1.70 -12.71 -17.04
C PRO A 149 1.08 -11.40 -17.55
N ALA A 150 -0.21 -11.42 -17.90
CA ALA A 150 -0.92 -10.24 -18.38
C ALA A 150 -1.05 -9.15 -17.30
N ARG A 151 -1.37 -9.55 -16.05
CA ARG A 151 -1.50 -8.59 -14.93
C ARG A 151 -0.14 -8.04 -14.50
N ARG A 152 0.89 -8.87 -14.49
CA ARG A 152 2.28 -8.46 -14.23
C ARG A 152 2.75 -7.45 -15.27
N ALA A 153 2.55 -7.74 -16.56
CA ALA A 153 2.91 -6.83 -17.64
C ALA A 153 2.20 -5.49 -17.50
N ALA A 154 0.88 -5.49 -17.24
CA ALA A 154 0.11 -4.25 -17.06
C ALA A 154 0.62 -3.37 -15.92
N ILE A 155 1.12 -3.96 -14.83
CA ILE A 155 1.74 -3.21 -13.72
C ILE A 155 3.10 -2.67 -14.15
N LEU A 156 3.96 -3.52 -14.72
CA LEU A 156 5.34 -3.16 -15.06
C LEU A 156 5.43 -2.18 -16.24
N ASP A 157 4.47 -2.18 -17.17
CA ASP A 157 4.44 -1.25 -18.31
C ASP A 157 4.20 0.19 -17.85
N GLY A 158 3.48 0.41 -16.75
CA GLY A 158 3.22 1.73 -16.19
C GLY A 158 4.13 2.13 -15.03
N LEU A 159 5.05 1.25 -14.62
CA LEU A 159 5.86 1.43 -13.41
C LEU A 159 7.28 1.91 -13.75
N PRO A 160 7.69 3.11 -13.30
CA PRO A 160 9.10 3.47 -13.35
C PRO A 160 9.89 2.60 -12.37
N LEU A 161 10.88 1.85 -12.85
CA LEU A 161 11.79 1.07 -12.02
C LEU A 161 12.83 2.02 -11.39
N THR A 162 12.38 2.84 -10.45
CA THR A 162 13.20 3.87 -9.81
C THR A 162 14.32 3.25 -9.00
N ARG A 163 15.54 3.75 -9.17
CA ARG A 163 16.70 3.34 -8.38
C ARG A 163 16.64 3.92 -6.97
N HIS A 164 16.66 3.07 -5.97
CA HIS A 164 16.72 3.45 -4.55
C HIS A 164 18.14 3.26 -3.98
N THR A 165 18.83 2.22 -4.43
CA THR A 165 20.21 1.90 -4.03
C THR A 165 21.05 1.49 -5.24
N ALA A 166 22.31 1.16 -5.01
CA ALA A 166 23.18 0.65 -6.09
C ALA A 166 22.73 -0.71 -6.62
N THR A 167 22.07 -1.51 -5.78
CA THR A 167 21.62 -2.87 -6.09
C THR A 167 20.20 -2.95 -6.62
N THR A 168 19.42 -1.85 -6.56
CA THR A 168 18.04 -1.82 -7.10
C THR A 168 18.02 -2.27 -8.56
N LEU A 169 17.18 -3.25 -8.87
CA LEU A 169 16.93 -3.70 -10.24
C LEU A 169 16.11 -2.64 -11.00
N THR A 170 16.75 -2.00 -11.98
CA THR A 170 16.14 -0.96 -12.83
C THR A 170 15.94 -1.41 -14.26
N ASP A 171 16.44 -2.61 -14.61
CA ASP A 171 16.21 -3.25 -15.89
C ASP A 171 15.08 -4.27 -15.81
N ARG A 172 14.14 -4.17 -16.74
CA ARG A 172 12.97 -5.05 -16.76
C ARG A 172 13.33 -6.51 -17.01
N ALA A 173 14.28 -6.78 -17.89
CA ALA A 173 14.66 -8.15 -18.21
C ALA A 173 15.36 -8.82 -17.01
N ALA A 174 16.20 -8.08 -16.29
CA ALA A 174 16.82 -8.56 -15.05
C ALA A 174 15.77 -8.85 -13.96
N LEU A 175 14.78 -7.96 -13.80
CA LEU A 175 13.68 -8.17 -12.85
C LEU A 175 12.86 -9.42 -13.22
N GLU A 176 12.47 -9.59 -14.49
CA GLU A 176 11.70 -10.77 -14.93
C GLU A 176 12.49 -12.08 -14.69
N GLY A 177 13.80 -12.08 -14.92
CA GLY A 177 14.66 -13.24 -14.62
C GLY A 177 14.68 -13.59 -13.15
N GLU A 178 14.71 -12.59 -12.25
CA GLU A 178 14.61 -12.80 -10.80
C GLU A 178 13.22 -13.32 -10.41
N LEU A 179 12.15 -12.79 -11.01
CA LEU A 179 10.79 -13.28 -10.74
C LEU A 179 10.61 -14.77 -11.10
N GLU A 180 11.24 -15.23 -12.17
CA GLU A 180 11.26 -16.65 -12.51
C GLU A 180 12.01 -17.49 -11.47
N GLN A 181 13.12 -16.98 -10.94
CA GLN A 181 13.84 -17.63 -9.86
C GLN A 181 12.99 -17.70 -8.58
N ILE A 182 12.32 -16.61 -8.21
CA ILE A 182 11.40 -16.54 -7.07
C ILE A 182 10.30 -17.59 -7.17
N LEU A 183 9.71 -17.79 -8.35
CA LEU A 183 8.71 -18.85 -8.57
C LEU A 183 9.27 -20.26 -8.34
N ARG A 184 10.52 -20.52 -8.72
CA ARG A 184 11.16 -21.82 -8.52
C ARG A 184 11.51 -22.09 -7.06
N GLN A 185 11.98 -21.07 -6.32
CA GLN A 185 12.44 -21.24 -4.93
C GLN A 185 11.34 -21.03 -3.89
N GLY A 186 10.23 -20.35 -4.24
CA GLY A 186 9.08 -20.12 -3.36
C GLY A 186 9.23 -18.95 -2.39
N TYR A 187 10.30 -18.17 -2.46
CA TYR A 187 10.53 -16.98 -1.64
C TYR A 187 11.30 -15.91 -2.43
N ALA A 188 11.23 -14.68 -1.94
CA ALA A 188 11.99 -13.54 -2.47
C ALA A 188 12.83 -12.90 -1.35
N THR A 189 13.93 -12.28 -1.74
CA THR A 189 14.80 -11.52 -0.84
C THR A 189 14.88 -10.06 -1.31
N ASP A 190 15.13 -9.15 -0.38
CA ASP A 190 15.55 -7.78 -0.66
C ASP A 190 17.05 -7.70 -0.37
N ALA A 191 17.86 -7.70 -1.43
CA ALA A 191 19.30 -7.65 -1.33
C ALA A 191 19.79 -6.18 -1.33
N GLU A 192 19.36 -5.41 -0.33
CA GLU A 192 19.63 -3.97 -0.19
C GLU A 192 19.04 -3.12 -1.35
N GLU A 193 18.01 -3.61 -2.03
CA GLU A 193 17.45 -2.95 -3.21
C GLU A 193 16.55 -1.77 -2.85
N LEU A 194 15.83 -1.89 -1.72
CA LEU A 194 14.93 -0.85 -1.23
C LEU A 194 15.69 0.16 -0.35
N SER A 195 16.57 -0.31 0.53
CA SER A 195 17.31 0.53 1.49
C SER A 195 18.55 -0.20 2.02
N LEU A 196 19.62 0.56 2.27
CA LEU A 196 20.84 0.05 2.91
C LEU A 196 20.67 -0.21 4.43
N ILE A 197 19.57 0.19 5.03
CA ILE A 197 19.30 0.00 6.47
C ILE A 197 18.86 -1.44 6.78
N HIS A 198 18.60 -2.25 5.75
CA HIS A 198 18.19 -3.66 5.89
C HIS A 198 19.35 -4.65 5.97
N ILE A 199 20.54 -4.20 6.31
CA ILE A 199 21.65 -5.11 6.58
C ILE A 199 21.35 -5.82 7.90
N SER A 200 20.59 -6.92 7.85
CA SER A 200 20.82 -7.99 8.79
C SER A 200 22.09 -8.69 8.30
N GLU A 201 23.23 -8.34 8.83
CA GLU A 201 24.39 -9.22 8.68
C GLU A 201 23.95 -10.60 9.17
N PRO A 202 24.20 -11.68 8.38
CA PRO A 202 24.04 -13.02 8.93
C PRO A 202 24.98 -13.06 10.14
N THR A 203 24.42 -13.21 11.32
CA THR A 203 25.20 -13.38 12.54
C THR A 203 26.09 -14.57 12.31
N ARG A 204 27.36 -14.34 11.97
CA ARG A 204 28.37 -15.37 12.04
C ARG A 204 28.42 -15.76 13.52
N LEU A 205 27.87 -16.90 13.82
CA LEU A 205 28.19 -17.61 15.05
C LEU A 205 29.70 -17.82 15.02
N LEU A 206 30.42 -16.98 15.76
CA LEU A 206 31.80 -17.24 16.11
C LEU A 206 31.76 -18.46 17.02
N SER A 207 32.15 -19.58 16.46
CA SER A 207 32.47 -20.81 17.18
C SER A 207 33.66 -20.59 18.11
#